data_f2eede373147ae0096f60997c0d5b9d1
#
_entry.id   f2eede373147ae0096f60997c0d5b9d1
#
_cell.length_a   1.000
_cell.length_b   1.000
_cell.length_c   1.000
_cell.angle_alpha   90.00
_cell.angle_beta   90.00
_cell.angle_gamma   90.00
#
_symmetry.space_group_name_H-M   'P 1'
#
loop_
_entity.id
_entity.type
_entity.pdbx_description
1 polymer ?
#
loop_
_entity_poly.entity_id
_entity_poly.type
_entity_poly.pdbx_seq_one_letter_code
_entity_poly.pdbx_strand_id
1 'polypeptide(L)'
;QTLEADIFRGILSTDLSDTSKAVFSITSSEFEKMYQNLYASGYDLATNVVTLDGYRDPTERENLIVSGNFINELEIGSSTHTLLVGVEKVDTDNSNHRYDSNWSTTGKDKESFNVSRPLNIAANSEGVATSVNFNTKLKSKTTSDIEVTSIYIQDQIEVSDELQILIGGRLDQFDITVDDIKAGSSQSREDDEFSPRAGIIYKPAENMSWYFSYSESFLPRSGEQYKKLTASSAALDPDVYENMEIGLNYDIRPNLSLRASYF
;
A
#
# COMPACT_ATOMS: atom_id res chain seq x y z
N GLN A 1 4.44 -11.07 16.68
CA GLN A 1 3.81 -10.02 15.87
C GLN A 1 2.36 -9.89 16.28
N THR A 2 1.91 -8.64 16.50
CA THR A 2 0.50 -8.30 16.72
C THR A 2 0.08 -7.26 15.68
N LEU A 3 -1.19 -7.30 15.31
CA LEU A 3 -1.87 -6.29 14.52
C LEU A 3 -3.27 -6.12 15.11
N GLU A 4 -3.59 -4.88 15.47
CA GLU A 4 -4.94 -4.45 15.82
C GLU A 4 -5.41 -3.48 14.75
N ALA A 5 -6.68 -3.54 14.38
CA ALA A 5 -7.24 -2.69 13.34
C ALA A 5 -8.69 -2.36 13.67
N ASP A 6 -8.99 -1.07 13.74
CA ASP A 6 -10.33 -0.54 13.84
C ASP A 6 -10.68 0.17 12.54
N ILE A 7 -11.77 -0.25 11.89
CA ILE A 7 -12.21 0.29 10.61
C ILE A 7 -13.69 0.64 10.67
N PHE A 8 -13.97 1.91 10.44
CA PHE A 8 -15.33 2.41 10.21
C PHE A 8 -15.50 2.80 8.75
N ARG A 9 -16.61 2.37 8.13
CA ARG A 9 -16.96 2.77 6.76
C ARG A 9 -18.43 3.14 6.67
N GLY A 10 -18.70 4.33 6.13
CA GLY A 10 -20.03 4.80 5.80
C GLY A 10 -20.15 5.02 4.29
N ILE A 11 -21.25 4.56 3.67
CA ILE A 11 -21.56 4.79 2.26
C ILE A 11 -23.00 5.29 2.17
N LEU A 12 -23.17 6.43 1.51
CA LEU A 12 -24.48 6.95 1.12
C LEU A 12 -24.60 6.92 -0.39
N SER A 13 -25.57 6.19 -0.90
CA SER A 13 -25.89 6.11 -2.31
C SER A 13 -27.30 6.61 -2.54
N THR A 14 -27.48 7.50 -3.50
CA THR A 14 -28.79 8.07 -3.86
C THR A 14 -28.95 8.20 -5.36
N ASP A 15 -30.09 7.78 -5.88
CA ASP A 15 -30.48 8.02 -7.26
C ASP A 15 -31.02 9.45 -7.34
N LEU A 16 -30.44 10.24 -8.24
CA LEU A 16 -30.85 11.63 -8.52
C LEU A 16 -31.89 11.71 -9.63
N SER A 17 -31.85 10.72 -10.53
CA SER A 17 -32.80 10.47 -11.62
C SER A 17 -32.74 9.00 -12.02
N ASP A 18 -33.52 8.62 -13.05
CA ASP A 18 -33.48 7.25 -13.61
C ASP A 18 -32.12 6.91 -14.22
N THR A 19 -31.30 7.89 -14.58
CA THR A 19 -30.00 7.73 -15.24
C THR A 19 -28.82 8.26 -14.42
N SER A 20 -29.07 8.91 -13.28
CA SER A 20 -28.05 9.60 -12.51
C SER A 20 -28.02 9.15 -11.05
N LYS A 21 -26.81 8.91 -10.54
CA LYS A 21 -26.56 8.45 -9.17
C LYS A 21 -25.41 9.20 -8.53
N ALA A 22 -25.56 9.55 -7.26
CA ALA A 22 -24.49 10.07 -6.43
C ALA A 22 -24.11 9.05 -5.34
N VAL A 23 -22.81 8.89 -5.10
CA VAL A 23 -22.29 8.01 -4.06
C VAL A 23 -21.25 8.78 -3.25
N PHE A 24 -21.48 8.88 -1.95
CA PHE A 24 -20.53 9.45 -1.00
C PHE A 24 -20.00 8.35 -0.09
N SER A 25 -18.70 8.33 0.17
CA SER A 25 -18.12 7.42 1.13
C SER A 25 -17.18 8.12 2.09
N ILE A 26 -17.15 7.62 3.31
CA ILE A 26 -16.19 7.98 4.34
C ILE A 26 -15.63 6.67 4.92
N THR A 27 -14.32 6.59 5.03
CA THR A 27 -13.64 5.48 5.71
C THR A 27 -12.65 6.07 6.70
N SER A 28 -12.77 5.69 7.97
CA SER A 28 -11.78 5.98 9.00
C SER A 28 -11.17 4.65 9.45
N SER A 29 -9.86 4.59 9.56
CA SER A 29 -9.18 3.37 10.02
C SER A 29 -7.97 3.70 10.88
N GLU A 30 -7.80 2.91 11.92
CA GLU A 30 -6.65 2.95 12.82
C GLU A 30 -6.00 1.57 12.85
N PHE A 31 -4.68 1.53 12.71
CA PHE A 31 -3.89 0.32 12.73
C PHE A 31 -2.76 0.45 13.71
N GLU A 32 -2.70 -0.47 14.67
CA GLU A 32 -1.56 -0.65 15.56
C GLU A 32 -0.86 -1.96 15.23
N LYS A 33 0.39 -1.89 14.85
CA LYS A 33 1.22 -3.05 14.51
C LYS A 33 2.45 -3.09 15.39
N MET A 34 2.75 -4.25 15.94
CA MET A 34 4.01 -4.50 16.62
C MET A 34 4.69 -5.75 16.05
N TYR A 35 5.91 -5.58 15.61
CA TYR A 35 6.78 -6.67 15.20
C TYR A 35 8.02 -6.70 16.09
N GLN A 36 8.33 -7.88 16.65
CA GLN A 36 9.54 -8.08 17.46
C GLN A 36 10.23 -9.38 17.04
N ASN A 37 11.52 -9.34 16.90
CA ASN A 37 12.31 -10.46 16.41
C ASN A 37 13.66 -10.55 17.11
N LEU A 38 14.11 -11.79 17.33
CA LEU A 38 15.51 -12.15 17.60
C LEU A 38 15.99 -13.03 16.45
N TYR A 39 17.17 -12.75 15.93
CA TYR A 39 17.76 -13.49 14.83
C TYR A 39 19.26 -13.73 15.03
N ALA A 40 19.77 -14.79 14.42
CA ALA A 40 21.21 -15.05 14.42
C ALA A 40 21.92 -14.05 13.50
N SER A 41 22.80 -13.23 14.09
CA SER A 41 23.63 -12.27 13.36
C SER A 41 25.06 -12.78 13.14
N GLY A 42 25.44 -13.87 13.79
CA GLY A 42 26.73 -14.54 13.64
C GLY A 42 26.72 -15.93 14.25
N TYR A 43 27.62 -16.78 13.76
CA TYR A 43 27.87 -18.12 14.32
C TYR A 43 29.35 -18.46 14.22
N ASP A 44 29.93 -18.88 15.34
CA ASP A 44 31.29 -19.38 15.40
C ASP A 44 31.27 -20.92 15.47
N LEU A 45 31.74 -21.55 14.40
CA LEU A 45 31.80 -23.00 14.28
C LEU A 45 32.80 -23.64 15.26
N ALA A 46 33.89 -22.94 15.56
CA ALA A 46 34.97 -23.51 16.42
C ALA A 46 34.53 -23.59 17.88
N THR A 47 33.76 -22.64 18.36
CA THR A 47 33.28 -22.57 19.73
C THR A 47 31.83 -23.03 19.88
N ASN A 48 31.13 -23.28 18.76
CA ASN A 48 29.69 -23.58 18.72
C ASN A 48 28.83 -22.49 19.41
N VAL A 49 29.16 -21.23 19.16
CA VAL A 49 28.50 -20.05 19.73
C VAL A 49 27.71 -19.30 18.65
N VAL A 50 26.46 -18.98 18.93
CA VAL A 50 25.63 -18.12 18.11
C VAL A 50 25.53 -16.72 18.73
N THR A 51 25.66 -15.68 17.90
CA THR A 51 25.40 -14.31 18.31
C THR A 51 24.00 -13.94 17.85
N LEU A 52 23.15 -13.53 18.78
CA LEU A 52 21.81 -13.01 18.50
C LEU A 52 21.83 -11.50 18.49
N ASP A 53 21.06 -10.96 17.56
CA ASP A 53 20.66 -9.56 17.45
C ASP A 53 19.13 -9.50 17.39
N GLY A 54 18.53 -8.33 17.60
CA GLY A 54 17.09 -8.22 17.55
C GLY A 54 16.59 -6.79 17.53
N TYR A 55 15.31 -6.68 17.17
CA TYR A 55 14.64 -5.38 17.13
C TYR A 55 13.14 -5.52 17.42
N ARG A 56 12.53 -4.41 17.75
CA ARG A 56 11.08 -4.21 17.89
C ARG A 56 10.67 -3.00 17.08
N ASP A 57 9.67 -3.18 16.20
CA ASP A 57 9.10 -2.15 15.33
C ASP A 57 7.61 -1.96 15.65
N PRO A 58 7.22 -1.06 16.54
CA PRO A 58 5.85 -0.59 16.63
C PRO A 58 5.58 0.41 15.48
N THR A 59 4.39 0.30 14.90
CA THR A 59 3.87 1.19 13.86
C THR A 59 2.42 1.48 14.17
N GLU A 60 2.05 2.75 14.13
CA GLU A 60 0.69 3.25 14.26
C GLU A 60 0.34 3.99 12.97
N ARG A 61 -0.86 3.78 12.46
CA ARG A 61 -1.35 4.47 11.26
C ARG A 61 -2.83 4.77 11.39
N GLU A 62 -3.16 6.02 11.18
CA GLU A 62 -4.53 6.52 11.09
C GLU A 62 -4.78 6.97 9.65
N ASN A 63 -5.97 6.64 9.10
CA ASN A 63 -6.37 7.12 7.79
C ASN A 63 -7.80 7.63 7.84
N LEU A 64 -8.04 8.73 7.14
CA LEU A 64 -9.36 9.24 6.81
C LEU A 64 -9.46 9.38 5.29
N ILE A 65 -10.43 8.69 4.69
CA ILE A 65 -10.70 8.76 3.26
C ILE A 65 -12.13 9.23 3.06
N VAL A 66 -12.30 10.31 2.30
CA VAL A 66 -13.61 10.84 1.93
C VAL A 66 -13.69 10.91 0.42
N SER A 67 -14.75 10.37 -0.19
CA SER A 67 -14.95 10.47 -1.64
C SER A 67 -16.38 10.81 -2.00
N GLY A 68 -16.54 11.50 -3.14
CA GLY A 68 -17.81 11.77 -3.77
C GLY A 68 -17.76 11.40 -5.25
N ASN A 69 -18.72 10.62 -5.71
CA ASN A 69 -18.84 10.15 -7.08
C ASN A 69 -20.20 10.55 -7.65
N PHE A 70 -20.18 11.03 -8.87
CA PHE A 70 -21.37 11.23 -9.71
C PHE A 70 -21.27 10.27 -10.89
N ILE A 71 -22.31 9.48 -11.10
CA ILE A 71 -22.43 8.52 -12.19
C ILE A 71 -23.65 8.90 -13.01
N ASN A 72 -23.49 8.97 -14.32
CA ASN A 72 -24.60 9.32 -15.22
C ASN A 72 -24.56 8.46 -16.48
N GLU A 73 -25.70 7.90 -16.83
CA GLU A 73 -25.92 7.17 -18.07
C GLU A 73 -26.50 8.12 -19.14
N LEU A 74 -25.89 8.14 -20.31
CA LEU A 74 -26.22 9.04 -21.42
C LEU A 74 -26.27 8.26 -22.72
N GLU A 75 -27.27 8.51 -23.53
CA GLU A 75 -27.36 8.05 -24.91
C GLU A 75 -26.78 9.11 -25.86
N ILE A 76 -25.70 8.77 -26.56
CA ILE A 76 -25.05 9.65 -27.55
C ILE A 76 -25.01 8.94 -28.90
N GLY A 77 -25.90 9.31 -29.78
CA GLY A 77 -26.09 8.62 -31.06
C GLY A 77 -26.68 7.23 -30.87
N SER A 78 -25.88 6.20 -31.20
CA SER A 78 -26.25 4.79 -31.00
C SER A 78 -25.48 4.12 -29.84
N SER A 79 -24.74 4.88 -29.07
CA SER A 79 -23.91 4.38 -27.99
C SER A 79 -24.43 4.81 -26.63
N THR A 80 -24.38 3.89 -25.66
CA THR A 80 -24.66 4.18 -24.25
C THR A 80 -23.34 4.50 -23.53
N HIS A 81 -23.30 5.64 -22.86
CA HIS A 81 -22.16 6.13 -22.09
C HIS A 81 -22.47 6.08 -20.60
N THR A 82 -21.63 5.40 -19.81
CA THR A 82 -21.67 5.50 -18.35
C THR A 82 -20.51 6.37 -17.88
N LEU A 83 -20.80 7.63 -17.64
CA LEU A 83 -19.84 8.64 -17.19
C LEU A 83 -19.73 8.62 -15.66
N LEU A 84 -18.52 8.44 -15.14
CA LEU A 84 -18.16 8.62 -13.74
C LEU A 84 -17.28 9.85 -13.59
N VAL A 85 -17.66 10.77 -12.70
CA VAL A 85 -16.79 11.87 -12.24
C VAL A 85 -16.69 11.78 -10.72
N GLY A 86 -15.50 11.90 -10.18
CA GLY A 86 -15.30 11.78 -8.74
C GLY A 86 -14.19 12.65 -8.20
N VAL A 87 -14.28 12.88 -6.90
CA VAL A 87 -13.26 13.54 -6.09
C VAL A 87 -12.98 12.69 -4.86
N GLU A 88 -11.73 12.72 -4.39
CA GLU A 88 -11.29 11.99 -3.20
C GLU A 88 -10.27 12.80 -2.41
N LYS A 89 -10.39 12.79 -1.11
CA LYS A 89 -9.38 13.27 -0.16
C LYS A 89 -8.96 12.11 0.73
N VAL A 90 -7.66 11.94 0.89
CA VAL A 90 -7.04 10.99 1.81
C VAL A 90 -6.14 11.76 2.75
N ASP A 91 -6.32 11.56 4.06
CA ASP A 91 -5.42 12.02 5.10
C ASP A 91 -4.86 10.80 5.83
N THR A 92 -3.55 10.72 5.97
CA THR A 92 -2.87 9.60 6.65
C THR A 92 -1.80 10.11 7.57
N ASP A 93 -1.97 9.84 8.87
CA ASP A 93 -0.94 9.97 9.88
C ASP A 93 -0.26 8.63 10.12
N ASN A 94 1.06 8.62 10.13
CA ASN A 94 1.81 7.39 10.34
C ASN A 94 3.00 7.60 11.26
N SER A 95 3.15 6.73 12.26
CA SER A 95 4.22 6.77 13.25
C SER A 95 4.97 5.45 13.26
N ASN A 96 6.27 5.51 13.03
CA ASN A 96 7.14 4.33 12.99
C ASN A 96 8.26 4.48 13.99
N HIS A 97 8.44 3.46 14.82
CA HIS A 97 9.56 3.36 15.73
C HIS A 97 10.37 2.09 15.47
N ARG A 98 11.66 2.14 15.73
CA ARG A 98 12.51 0.96 15.87
C ARG A 98 13.29 1.05 17.15
N TYR A 99 13.26 -0.02 17.92
CA TYR A 99 14.12 -0.23 19.08
C TYR A 99 15.04 -1.41 18.80
N ASP A 100 16.34 -1.24 18.98
CA ASP A 100 17.28 -2.36 18.99
C ASP A 100 17.14 -3.15 20.30
N SER A 101 17.48 -4.43 20.29
CA SER A 101 17.63 -5.22 21.50
C SER A 101 18.67 -4.60 22.44
N ASN A 102 18.48 -4.76 23.73
CA ASN A 102 19.39 -4.32 24.77
C ASN A 102 19.60 -5.43 25.79
N TRP A 103 20.72 -6.12 25.70
CA TRP A 103 21.06 -7.24 26.57
C TRP A 103 21.62 -6.76 27.90
N SER A 104 21.14 -7.33 29.02
CA SER A 104 21.50 -6.88 30.36
C SER A 104 22.98 -7.09 30.69
N THR A 105 23.63 -8.08 30.11
CA THR A 105 25.04 -8.41 30.30
C THR A 105 25.97 -7.47 29.57
N THR A 106 25.68 -7.15 28.30
CA THR A 106 26.57 -6.33 27.46
C THR A 106 26.16 -4.88 27.38
N GLY A 107 24.88 -4.56 27.67
CA GLY A 107 24.29 -3.26 27.39
C GLY A 107 24.27 -2.95 25.89
N LYS A 108 24.45 -3.93 25.01
CA LYS A 108 24.50 -3.80 23.55
C LYS A 108 23.30 -4.47 22.88
N ASP A 109 23.19 -4.29 21.57
CA ASP A 109 22.19 -4.91 20.72
C ASP A 109 22.44 -6.41 20.45
N LYS A 110 23.65 -6.89 20.75
CA LYS A 110 24.06 -8.27 20.51
C LYS A 110 24.53 -8.98 21.79
N GLU A 111 24.22 -10.29 21.84
CA GLU A 111 24.71 -11.18 22.89
C GLU A 111 24.99 -12.56 22.29
N SER A 112 25.91 -13.29 22.87
CA SER A 112 26.39 -14.59 22.40
C SER A 112 25.94 -15.73 23.30
N PHE A 113 25.56 -16.87 22.70
CA PHE A 113 24.97 -18.03 23.36
C PHE A 113 25.57 -19.33 22.87
N ASN A 114 25.80 -20.29 23.77
CA ASN A 114 26.11 -21.64 23.38
C ASN A 114 24.92 -22.29 22.68
N VAL A 115 25.14 -22.91 21.54
CA VAL A 115 24.08 -23.55 20.76
C VAL A 115 23.54 -24.77 21.48
N SER A 116 22.21 -24.79 21.66
CA SER A 116 21.44 -25.89 22.27
C SER A 116 20.11 -26.07 21.53
N ARG A 117 19.40 -27.18 21.76
CA ARG A 117 18.09 -27.45 21.18
C ARG A 117 17.09 -27.83 22.27
N PRO A 118 16.13 -26.94 22.62
CA PRO A 118 15.96 -25.57 22.12
C PRO A 118 17.10 -24.65 22.56
N LEU A 119 17.31 -23.54 21.84
CA LEU A 119 18.27 -22.52 22.20
C LEU A 119 17.90 -21.91 23.55
N ASN A 120 18.81 -21.93 24.51
CA ASN A 120 18.64 -21.30 25.81
C ASN A 120 19.27 -19.91 25.80
N ILE A 121 18.49 -18.89 26.07
CA ILE A 121 18.91 -17.48 26.12
C ILE A 121 18.87 -16.90 27.55
N ALA A 122 18.67 -17.73 28.57
CA ALA A 122 18.66 -17.27 29.96
C ALA A 122 20.07 -16.97 30.51
N ALA A 123 21.09 -17.55 29.88
CA ALA A 123 22.49 -17.25 30.17
C ALA A 123 23.31 -17.15 28.89
N ASN A 124 24.26 -16.21 28.83
CA ASN A 124 25.15 -16.03 27.70
C ASN A 124 26.19 -17.17 27.55
N SER A 125 27.05 -17.10 26.55
CA SER A 125 28.08 -18.13 26.27
C SER A 125 29.09 -18.30 27.38
N GLU A 126 29.24 -17.35 28.29
CA GLU A 126 30.10 -17.37 29.47
C GLU A 126 29.36 -17.92 30.73
N GLY A 127 28.09 -18.28 30.59
CA GLY A 127 27.25 -18.78 31.68
C GLY A 127 26.67 -17.68 32.57
N VAL A 128 26.77 -16.42 32.19
CA VAL A 128 26.20 -15.29 32.94
C VAL A 128 24.71 -15.12 32.59
N ALA A 129 23.89 -15.06 33.63
CA ALA A 129 22.44 -14.82 33.45
C ALA A 129 22.19 -13.50 32.71
N THR A 130 21.33 -13.57 31.68
CA THR A 130 21.04 -12.43 30.82
C THR A 130 19.56 -12.33 30.49
N SER A 131 19.14 -11.14 30.13
CA SER A 131 17.81 -10.82 29.62
C SER A 131 17.89 -9.77 28.54
N VAL A 132 16.88 -9.73 27.66
CA VAL A 132 16.79 -8.75 26.60
C VAL A 132 15.64 -7.77 26.84
N ASN A 133 15.90 -6.49 26.59
CA ASN A 133 14.90 -5.41 26.64
C ASN A 133 14.83 -4.73 25.26
N PHE A 134 13.62 -4.54 24.74
CA PHE A 134 13.37 -3.92 23.43
C PHE A 134 12.75 -2.51 23.54
N ASN A 135 12.77 -1.88 24.73
CA ASN A 135 12.09 -0.60 24.95
C ASN A 135 13.06 0.55 25.29
N THR A 136 14.34 0.28 25.42
CA THR A 136 15.32 1.24 25.96
C THR A 136 16.29 1.79 24.91
N LYS A 137 16.44 1.13 23.77
CA LYS A 137 17.38 1.55 22.72
C LYS A 137 16.64 1.99 21.47
N LEU A 138 16.11 3.21 21.49
CA LEU A 138 15.47 3.81 20.31
C LEU A 138 16.49 3.94 19.17
N LYS A 139 16.30 3.21 18.08
CA LYS A 139 17.11 3.26 16.85
C LYS A 139 16.66 4.34 15.90
N SER A 140 15.36 4.41 15.63
CA SER A 140 14.74 5.44 14.82
C SER A 140 13.32 5.71 15.29
N LYS A 141 12.88 6.93 15.08
CA LYS A 141 11.49 7.37 15.25
C LYS A 141 11.18 8.36 14.15
N THR A 142 10.21 8.02 13.31
CA THR A 142 9.72 8.89 12.25
C THR A 142 8.22 9.02 12.33
N THR A 143 7.71 10.21 12.04
CA THR A 143 6.29 10.43 11.76
C THR A 143 6.14 10.91 10.33
N SER A 144 5.04 10.58 9.69
CA SER A 144 4.70 11.10 8.38
C SER A 144 3.24 11.50 8.33
N ASP A 145 3.01 12.66 7.77
CA ASP A 145 1.73 13.25 7.46
C ASP A 145 1.58 13.25 5.95
N ILE A 146 0.49 12.69 5.44
CA ILE A 146 0.27 12.46 4.01
C ILE A 146 -1.13 12.92 3.67
N GLU A 147 -1.22 13.85 2.72
CA GLU A 147 -2.45 14.31 2.15
C GLU A 147 -2.50 13.98 0.66
N VAL A 148 -3.61 13.38 0.19
CA VAL A 148 -3.84 13.19 -1.24
C VAL A 148 -5.18 13.81 -1.60
N THR A 149 -5.17 14.69 -2.60
CA THR A 149 -6.38 15.24 -3.20
C THR A 149 -6.46 14.79 -4.64
N SER A 150 -7.59 14.21 -5.02
CA SER A 150 -7.74 13.61 -6.34
C SER A 150 -9.02 14.03 -7.02
N ILE A 151 -8.94 14.18 -8.34
CA ILE A 151 -10.08 14.30 -9.23
C ILE A 151 -9.94 13.27 -10.34
N TYR A 152 -11.03 12.62 -10.71
CA TYR A 152 -11.01 11.60 -11.75
C TYR A 152 -12.27 11.59 -12.58
N ILE A 153 -12.10 11.15 -13.82
CA ILE A 153 -13.17 10.97 -14.79
C ILE A 153 -12.96 9.63 -15.52
N GLN A 154 -14.05 8.95 -15.78
CA GLN A 154 -14.07 7.74 -16.59
C GLN A 154 -15.35 7.68 -17.40
N ASP A 155 -15.24 7.26 -18.65
CA ASP A 155 -16.37 6.96 -19.53
C ASP A 155 -16.28 5.49 -19.97
N GLN A 156 -17.34 4.75 -19.72
CA GLN A 156 -17.54 3.41 -20.27
C GLN A 156 -18.58 3.52 -21.37
N ILE A 157 -18.15 3.20 -22.59
CA ILE A 157 -18.92 3.40 -23.81
C ILE A 157 -19.33 2.04 -24.36
N GLU A 158 -20.61 1.75 -24.39
CA GLU A 158 -21.18 0.63 -25.13
C GLU A 158 -21.46 1.07 -26.56
N VAL A 159 -20.49 0.80 -27.46
CA VAL A 159 -20.55 1.21 -28.87
C VAL A 159 -21.53 0.30 -29.63
N SER A 160 -21.56 -0.98 -29.29
CA SER A 160 -22.49 -2.02 -29.78
C SER A 160 -22.53 -3.18 -28.79
N ASP A 161 -23.38 -4.17 -29.03
CA ASP A 161 -23.45 -5.40 -28.23
C ASP A 161 -22.11 -6.15 -28.19
N GLU A 162 -21.28 -5.98 -29.24
CA GLU A 162 -19.99 -6.64 -29.35
C GLU A 162 -18.82 -5.77 -28.87
N LEU A 163 -18.95 -4.43 -28.80
CA LEU A 163 -17.82 -3.53 -28.57
C LEU A 163 -18.08 -2.57 -27.42
N GLN A 164 -17.23 -2.64 -26.41
CA GLN A 164 -17.17 -1.71 -25.29
C GLN A 164 -15.79 -1.05 -25.21
N ILE A 165 -15.76 0.23 -24.90
CA ILE A 165 -14.54 1.04 -24.71
C ILE A 165 -14.60 1.68 -23.34
N LEU A 166 -13.48 1.71 -22.64
CA LEU A 166 -13.30 2.44 -21.40
C LEU A 166 -12.15 3.43 -21.59
N ILE A 167 -12.40 4.68 -21.25
CA ILE A 167 -11.36 5.73 -21.20
C ILE A 167 -11.50 6.51 -19.90
N GLY A 168 -10.41 6.94 -19.33
CA GLY A 168 -10.43 7.73 -18.11
C GLY A 168 -9.06 8.19 -17.69
N GLY A 169 -9.05 8.99 -16.63
CA GLY A 169 -7.84 9.44 -15.99
C GLY A 169 -8.11 9.99 -14.61
N ARG A 170 -7.06 10.01 -13.82
CA ARG A 170 -7.04 10.54 -12.46
C ARG A 170 -5.88 11.51 -12.34
N LEU A 171 -6.12 12.65 -11.75
CA LEU A 171 -5.11 13.61 -11.33
C LEU A 171 -5.04 13.56 -9.81
N ASP A 172 -3.86 13.31 -9.29
CA ASP A 172 -3.55 13.26 -7.87
C ASP A 172 -2.57 14.38 -7.52
N GLN A 173 -2.90 15.16 -6.50
CA GLN A 173 -1.96 15.99 -5.77
C GLN A 173 -1.61 15.25 -4.48
N PHE A 174 -0.34 14.90 -4.33
CA PHE A 174 0.19 14.10 -3.24
C PHE A 174 1.19 14.93 -2.45
N ASP A 175 0.84 15.24 -1.20
CA ASP A 175 1.69 15.97 -0.25
C ASP A 175 2.16 15.01 0.84
N ILE A 176 3.47 15.03 1.13
CA ILE A 176 4.02 14.26 2.24
C ILE A 176 5.03 15.08 3.02
N THR A 177 4.91 15.04 4.34
CA THR A 177 5.94 15.49 5.27
C THR A 177 6.41 14.33 6.11
N VAL A 178 7.72 14.15 6.23
CA VAL A 178 8.35 13.12 7.07
C VAL A 178 9.28 13.77 8.06
N ASP A 179 9.01 13.59 9.34
CA ASP A 179 9.84 14.05 10.45
C ASP A 179 10.68 12.90 11.01
N ASP A 180 12.00 13.00 10.94
CA ASP A 180 12.89 12.16 11.76
C ASP A 180 13.05 12.78 13.14
N ILE A 181 12.23 12.31 14.08
CA ILE A 181 12.19 12.85 15.45
C ILE A 181 13.53 12.62 16.18
N LYS A 182 14.24 11.54 15.86
CA LYS A 182 15.53 11.24 16.47
C LYS A 182 16.65 12.11 15.93
N ALA A 183 16.67 12.38 14.64
CA ALA A 183 17.64 13.26 14.00
C ALA A 183 17.28 14.73 14.16
N GLY A 184 16.03 15.07 14.48
CA GLY A 184 15.54 16.45 14.55
C GLY A 184 15.48 17.11 13.18
N SER A 185 15.12 16.36 12.14
CA SER A 185 15.03 16.85 10.75
C SER A 185 13.66 16.57 10.16
N SER A 186 13.21 17.47 9.29
CA SER A 186 11.97 17.38 8.55
C SER A 186 12.23 17.50 7.06
N GLN A 187 11.52 16.74 6.25
CA GLN A 187 11.53 16.83 4.80
C GLN A 187 10.09 16.74 4.30
N SER A 188 9.75 17.57 3.32
CA SER A 188 8.46 17.54 2.65
C SER A 188 8.61 17.47 1.15
N ARG A 189 7.57 16.97 0.48
CA ARG A 189 7.47 16.86 -0.97
C ARG A 189 6.02 16.95 -1.40
N GLU A 190 5.82 17.59 -2.54
CA GLU A 190 4.56 17.64 -3.26
C GLU A 190 4.78 17.05 -4.66
N ASP A 191 3.85 16.20 -5.13
CA ASP A 191 3.84 15.60 -6.45
C ASP A 191 2.44 15.73 -7.06
N ASP A 192 2.39 16.22 -8.31
CA ASP A 192 1.18 16.23 -9.13
C ASP A 192 1.33 15.18 -10.22
N GLU A 193 0.47 14.16 -10.21
CA GLU A 193 0.57 13.03 -11.11
C GLU A 193 -0.74 12.75 -11.83
N PHE A 194 -0.65 12.49 -13.13
CA PHE A 194 -1.77 12.09 -13.97
C PHE A 194 -1.65 10.62 -14.35
N SER A 195 -2.67 9.84 -13.99
CA SER A 195 -2.75 8.40 -14.22
C SER A 195 -3.85 8.10 -15.27
N PRO A 196 -3.51 7.97 -16.56
CA PRO A 196 -4.46 7.59 -17.61
C PRO A 196 -4.83 6.11 -17.54
N ARG A 197 -6.01 5.78 -18.04
CA ARG A 197 -6.44 4.40 -18.29
C ARG A 197 -7.30 4.31 -19.55
N ALA A 198 -7.15 3.19 -20.25
CA ALA A 198 -7.95 2.87 -21.42
C ALA A 198 -8.20 1.37 -21.50
N GLY A 199 -9.31 0.97 -22.08
CA GLY A 199 -9.65 -0.43 -22.27
C GLY A 199 -10.57 -0.63 -23.46
N ILE A 200 -10.47 -1.80 -24.09
CA ILE A 200 -11.39 -2.25 -25.14
C ILE A 200 -11.79 -3.67 -24.83
N ILE A 201 -13.09 -3.95 -24.94
CA ILE A 201 -13.63 -5.32 -24.86
C ILE A 201 -14.36 -5.59 -26.17
N TYR A 202 -13.95 -6.64 -26.86
CA TYR A 202 -14.59 -7.10 -28.08
C TYR A 202 -15.18 -8.50 -27.90
N LYS A 203 -16.49 -8.61 -28.10
CA LYS A 203 -17.28 -9.84 -27.92
C LYS A 203 -17.76 -10.34 -29.28
N PRO A 204 -16.95 -11.07 -30.07
CA PRO A 204 -17.38 -11.58 -31.39
C PRO A 204 -18.50 -12.65 -31.30
N ALA A 205 -18.75 -13.19 -30.11
CA ALA A 205 -19.84 -14.11 -29.80
C ALA A 205 -20.19 -14.00 -28.30
N GLU A 206 -21.39 -14.41 -27.93
CA GLU A 206 -21.89 -14.37 -26.54
C GLU A 206 -20.98 -15.13 -25.54
N ASN A 207 -20.27 -16.13 -26.01
CA ASN A 207 -19.40 -16.97 -25.20
C ASN A 207 -17.90 -16.66 -25.35
N MET A 208 -17.54 -15.56 -26.04
CA MET A 208 -16.15 -15.18 -26.27
C MET A 208 -15.97 -13.67 -26.10
N SER A 209 -14.93 -13.27 -25.37
CA SER A 209 -14.50 -11.88 -25.30
C SER A 209 -12.98 -11.76 -25.36
N TRP A 210 -12.50 -10.82 -26.16
CA TRP A 210 -11.14 -10.31 -26.13
C TRP A 210 -11.12 -9.00 -25.39
N TYR A 211 -10.04 -8.74 -24.65
CA TYR A 211 -9.85 -7.43 -24.04
C TYR A 211 -8.42 -6.96 -24.18
N PHE A 212 -8.27 -5.65 -24.21
CA PHE A 212 -6.99 -4.96 -24.05
C PHE A 212 -7.20 -3.88 -22.99
N SER A 213 -6.23 -3.73 -22.09
CA SER A 213 -6.23 -2.65 -21.10
C SER A 213 -4.85 -2.00 -21.02
N TYR A 214 -4.87 -0.71 -20.75
CA TYR A 214 -3.73 0.14 -20.45
C TYR A 214 -4.03 0.97 -19.21
N SER A 215 -3.10 1.05 -18.28
CA SER A 215 -3.19 1.92 -17.13
C SER A 215 -1.81 2.35 -16.65
N GLU A 216 -1.73 3.55 -16.12
CA GLU A 216 -0.58 4.06 -15.40
C GLU A 216 -0.93 4.23 -13.91
N SER A 217 0.08 4.08 -13.07
CA SER A 217 0.07 4.39 -11.64
C SER A 217 1.43 4.91 -11.22
N PHE A 218 1.49 5.59 -10.07
CA PHE A 218 2.75 6.12 -9.54
C PHE A 218 3.00 5.69 -8.10
N LEU A 219 4.26 5.73 -7.69
CA LEU A 219 4.69 5.54 -6.31
C LEU A 219 5.57 6.71 -5.89
N PRO A 220 5.15 7.50 -4.89
CA PRO A 220 5.95 8.60 -4.34
C PRO A 220 7.27 8.11 -3.72
N ARG A 221 8.31 8.95 -3.74
CA ARG A 221 9.67 8.60 -3.28
C ARG A 221 9.86 8.47 -1.76
N SER A 222 8.81 8.46 -1.00
CA SER A 222 8.82 8.17 0.44
C SER A 222 8.84 6.67 0.77
N GLY A 223 8.69 5.81 -0.25
CA GLY A 223 8.59 4.35 -0.15
C GLY A 223 7.25 3.88 0.40
N GLU A 224 6.97 2.58 0.29
CA GLU A 224 5.69 1.95 0.62
C GLU A 224 5.19 2.17 2.05
N GLN A 225 6.09 2.48 2.98
CA GLN A 225 5.74 2.70 4.39
C GLN A 225 5.74 4.17 4.78
N TYR A 226 6.01 5.08 3.85
CA TYR A 226 6.05 6.52 4.05
C TYR A 226 6.90 6.98 5.25
N LYS A 227 7.93 6.24 5.59
CA LYS A 227 8.74 6.46 6.81
C LYS A 227 10.11 7.05 6.56
N LYS A 228 10.45 7.36 5.32
CA LYS A 228 11.78 7.85 4.98
C LYS A 228 11.74 8.77 3.77
N LEU A 229 11.96 10.03 4.00
CA LEU A 229 12.20 11.02 2.97
C LEU A 229 13.55 11.69 3.27
N THR A 230 14.51 11.56 2.36
CA THR A 230 15.82 12.24 2.45
C THR A 230 15.86 13.38 1.45
N ALA A 231 16.74 14.36 1.66
CA ALA A 231 16.92 15.45 0.70
C ALA A 231 17.24 14.95 -0.71
N SER A 232 17.95 13.81 -0.85
CA SER A 232 18.23 13.20 -2.15
C SER A 232 17.02 12.48 -2.75
N SER A 233 16.21 11.78 -1.96
CA SER A 233 14.99 11.13 -2.45
C SER A 233 13.86 12.14 -2.75
N ALA A 234 13.78 13.23 -2.00
CA ALA A 234 12.84 14.31 -2.26
C ALA A 234 13.12 15.08 -3.58
N ALA A 235 14.32 14.96 -4.12
CA ALA A 235 14.71 15.58 -5.39
C ALA A 235 14.49 14.68 -6.64
N LEU A 236 14.02 13.46 -6.45
CA LEU A 236 13.76 12.51 -7.55
C LEU A 236 12.26 12.48 -7.87
N ASP A 237 11.93 12.34 -9.15
CA ASP A 237 10.54 12.15 -9.57
C ASP A 237 9.96 10.84 -9.02
N PRO A 238 8.62 10.73 -8.84
CA PRO A 238 7.95 9.49 -8.51
C PRO A 238 8.29 8.36 -9.48
N ASP A 239 8.18 7.12 -9.02
CA ASP A 239 8.23 5.97 -9.92
C ASP A 239 6.88 5.83 -10.62
N VAL A 240 6.90 5.82 -11.96
CA VAL A 240 5.72 5.58 -12.79
C VAL A 240 5.72 4.13 -13.26
N TYR A 241 4.57 3.49 -13.18
CA TYR A 241 4.35 2.11 -13.60
C TYR A 241 3.29 2.07 -14.68
N GLU A 242 3.66 1.53 -15.82
CA GLU A 242 2.76 1.25 -16.94
C GLU A 242 2.36 -0.22 -16.91
N ASN A 243 1.08 -0.48 -17.07
CA ASN A 243 0.55 -1.83 -17.22
C ASN A 243 -0.23 -1.95 -18.52
N MET A 244 0.14 -2.94 -19.32
CA MET A 244 -0.57 -3.32 -20.55
C MET A 244 -0.95 -4.78 -20.47
N GLU A 245 -2.20 -5.08 -20.73
CA GLU A 245 -2.69 -6.45 -20.72
C GLU A 245 -3.59 -6.71 -21.94
N ILE A 246 -3.40 -7.84 -22.59
CA ILE A 246 -4.31 -8.39 -23.58
C ILE A 246 -4.79 -9.77 -23.12
N GLY A 247 -6.08 -10.04 -23.23
CA GLY A 247 -6.61 -11.31 -22.79
C GLY A 247 -7.80 -11.82 -23.60
N LEU A 248 -8.09 -13.09 -23.38
CA LEU A 248 -9.18 -13.84 -23.97
C LEU A 248 -9.95 -14.57 -22.87
N ASN A 249 -11.27 -14.40 -22.88
CA ASN A 249 -12.21 -15.26 -22.16
C ASN A 249 -13.05 -16.01 -23.18
N TYR A 250 -13.05 -17.34 -23.10
CA TYR A 250 -13.82 -18.19 -24.03
C TYR A 250 -14.48 -19.35 -23.30
N ASP A 251 -15.80 -19.34 -23.27
CA ASP A 251 -16.60 -20.43 -22.73
C ASP A 251 -16.89 -21.41 -23.87
N ILE A 252 -16.02 -22.41 -24.03
CA ILE A 252 -16.07 -23.38 -25.11
C ILE A 252 -17.33 -24.26 -25.01
N ARG A 253 -17.72 -24.62 -23.78
CA ARG A 253 -18.92 -25.40 -23.43
C ARG A 253 -19.38 -24.97 -22.03
N PRO A 254 -20.62 -25.31 -21.61
CA PRO A 254 -21.11 -24.95 -20.26
C PRO A 254 -20.23 -25.43 -19.09
N ASN A 255 -19.38 -26.42 -19.31
CA ASN A 255 -18.48 -27.00 -18.31
C ASN A 255 -16.99 -26.85 -18.66
N LEU A 256 -16.66 -26.06 -19.68
CA LEU A 256 -15.27 -25.85 -20.12
C LEU A 256 -15.05 -24.40 -20.54
N SER A 257 -14.19 -23.70 -19.79
CA SER A 257 -13.79 -22.32 -20.06
C SER A 257 -12.29 -22.24 -20.27
N LEU A 258 -11.87 -21.38 -21.20
CA LEU A 258 -10.49 -20.95 -21.39
C LEU A 258 -10.36 -19.49 -20.97
N ARG A 259 -9.35 -19.19 -20.15
CA ARG A 259 -8.94 -17.84 -19.80
C ARG A 259 -7.44 -17.73 -20.05
N ALA A 260 -7.03 -16.74 -20.82
CA ALA A 260 -5.63 -16.50 -21.13
C ALA A 260 -5.36 -14.99 -21.12
N SER A 261 -4.25 -14.58 -20.55
CA SER A 261 -3.79 -13.20 -20.61
C SER A 261 -2.27 -13.12 -20.75
N TYR A 262 -1.84 -12.03 -21.32
CA TYR A 262 -0.44 -11.61 -21.42
C TYR A 262 -0.32 -10.15 -20.98
N PHE A 263 0.63 -9.89 -20.08
CA PHE A 263 0.93 -8.59 -19.50
C PHE A 263 2.44 -8.38 -19.38
#